data_752f40b5d6607d09e289ab9043c9170c
#
_entry.id   752f40b5d6607d09e289ab9043c9170c
#
_cell.length_a   1.000
_cell.length_b   1.000
_cell.length_c   1.000
_cell.angle_alpha   90.00
_cell.angle_beta   90.00
_cell.angle_gamma   90.00
#
_symmetry.space_group_name_H-M   'P 1'
#
loop_
_entity.id
_entity.type
_entity.pdbx_description
1 polymer ?
#
loop_
_entity_poly.entity_id
_entity_poly.type
_entity_poly.pdbx_seq_one_letter_code
_entity_poly.pdbx_strand_id
1 'polypeptide(L)'
;YYGSDTHLSGDPSRESISRGVPIQKALQEDSLLAFAMNGSDLLLLHGYPLRLIFGGWPGSTSGKWLKRIFVRNDVHTGHKMNGYSYKIPCEGVPPGSDVAEKDMCIIEEMPVKSLVTFPRSGVIHSLDKDLEVRGHAWAGDSSISKMYISTDFGQTWIRAKLDSPVNMNAWQHWNTSISFPQKGYYEIWARATDKNSKTQPMVLPGWNPRGYLNNA
;
A
#
# COMPACT_ATOMS: atom_id res chain seq x y z
N TYR A 1 -0.13 10.25 -17.09
CA TYR A 1 0.42 9.28 -18.06
C TYR A 1 -0.68 8.49 -18.74
N TYR A 2 -0.32 7.87 -19.86
CA TYR A 2 -1.16 6.94 -20.61
C TYR A 2 -0.36 5.69 -20.95
N GLY A 3 -0.99 4.52 -20.78
CA GLY A 3 -0.48 3.23 -21.26
C GLY A 3 -0.90 2.93 -22.68
N SER A 4 -0.32 1.90 -23.28
CA SER A 4 -0.73 1.37 -24.60
C SER A 4 -1.71 0.21 -24.52
N ASP A 5 -2.10 -0.20 -23.31
CA ASP A 5 -3.12 -1.21 -23.09
C ASP A 5 -4.51 -0.71 -23.53
N THR A 6 -5.37 -1.63 -23.92
CA THR A 6 -6.75 -1.35 -24.30
C THR A 6 -7.70 -1.55 -23.14
N HIS A 7 -8.84 -0.86 -23.17
CA HIS A 7 -9.90 -1.09 -22.19
C HIS A 7 -10.45 -2.52 -22.28
N LEU A 8 -10.82 -3.12 -21.14
CA LEU A 8 -11.32 -4.51 -21.09
C LEU A 8 -12.55 -4.77 -21.95
N SER A 9 -13.30 -3.73 -22.34
CA SER A 9 -14.41 -3.88 -23.29
C SER A 9 -13.97 -4.17 -24.73
N GLY A 10 -12.67 -4.07 -25.05
CA GLY A 10 -12.16 -4.17 -26.40
C GLY A 10 -12.41 -2.93 -27.27
N ASP A 11 -13.07 -1.90 -26.76
CA ASP A 11 -13.34 -0.65 -27.47
C ASP A 11 -12.08 0.24 -27.51
N PRO A 12 -11.47 0.46 -28.68
CA PRO A 12 -10.23 1.23 -28.81
C PRO A 12 -10.41 2.75 -28.56
N SER A 13 -11.65 3.23 -28.54
CA SER A 13 -11.95 4.62 -28.21
C SER A 13 -11.91 4.90 -26.69
N ARG A 14 -11.93 3.84 -25.87
CA ARG A 14 -11.92 3.95 -24.42
C ARG A 14 -10.52 3.75 -23.87
N GLU A 15 -10.06 4.70 -23.06
CA GLU A 15 -8.82 4.53 -22.31
C GLU A 15 -9.00 3.48 -21.20
N SER A 16 -7.99 2.62 -20.99
CA SER A 16 -8.03 1.61 -19.92
C SER A 16 -7.90 2.25 -18.57
N ILE A 17 -6.80 2.93 -18.35
CA ILE A 17 -6.51 3.71 -17.14
C ILE A 17 -5.52 4.83 -17.51
N SER A 18 -5.78 6.03 -17.01
CA SER A 18 -4.83 7.13 -17.06
C SER A 18 -4.80 7.81 -15.70
N ARG A 19 -3.62 8.04 -15.16
CA ARG A 19 -3.44 8.63 -13.83
C ARG A 19 -2.51 9.83 -13.91
N GLY A 20 -2.65 10.73 -12.97
CA GLY A 20 -1.75 11.86 -12.76
C GLY A 20 -1.16 11.83 -11.36
N VAL A 21 0.00 12.41 -11.21
CA VAL A 21 0.64 12.72 -9.93
C VAL A 21 1.10 14.18 -9.96
N PRO A 22 1.20 14.86 -8.80
CA PRO A 22 1.83 16.18 -8.73
C PRO A 22 3.26 16.15 -9.28
N ILE A 23 3.70 17.27 -9.87
CA ILE A 23 5.06 17.34 -10.44
C ILE A 23 6.14 17.11 -9.37
N GLN A 24 5.88 17.51 -8.13
CA GLN A 24 6.78 17.27 -7.00
C GLN A 24 7.00 15.77 -6.75
N LYS A 25 5.94 14.94 -6.87
CA LYS A 25 6.07 13.48 -6.78
C LYS A 25 6.82 12.91 -7.98
N ALA A 26 6.53 13.41 -9.18
CA ALA A 26 7.17 12.92 -10.39
C ALA A 26 8.69 13.19 -10.42
N LEU A 27 9.16 14.22 -9.71
CA LEU A 27 10.57 14.62 -9.64
C LEU A 27 11.33 14.03 -8.43
N GLN A 28 10.71 13.21 -7.61
CA GLN A 28 11.42 12.50 -6.54
C GLN A 28 12.42 11.49 -7.12
N GLU A 29 13.54 11.28 -6.42
CA GLU A 29 14.63 10.40 -6.88
C GLU A 29 14.21 8.95 -7.11
N ASP A 30 13.21 8.47 -6.38
CA ASP A 30 12.66 7.12 -6.47
C ASP A 30 11.42 7.03 -7.38
N SER A 31 11.09 8.10 -8.11
CA SER A 31 10.15 8.07 -9.22
C SER A 31 10.89 7.68 -10.50
N LEU A 32 10.54 6.51 -11.07
CA LEU A 32 11.35 5.88 -12.09
C LEU A 32 10.59 5.69 -13.41
N LEU A 33 11.33 5.82 -14.51
CA LEU A 33 11.02 5.22 -15.81
C LEU A 33 11.78 3.88 -15.87
N ALA A 34 11.10 2.79 -15.50
CA ALA A 34 11.72 1.49 -15.41
C ALA A 34 11.61 0.72 -16.73
N PHE A 35 12.75 0.19 -17.22
CA PHE A 35 12.86 -0.65 -18.40
C PHE A 35 13.44 -2.03 -18.08
N ALA A 36 13.98 -2.22 -16.87
CA ALA A 36 14.54 -3.47 -16.39
C ALA A 36 14.17 -3.68 -14.91
N MET A 37 14.23 -4.92 -14.43
CA MET A 37 13.98 -5.29 -13.05
C MET A 37 14.93 -6.43 -12.66
N ASN A 38 15.69 -6.26 -11.57
CA ASN A 38 16.60 -7.28 -11.03
C ASN A 38 17.61 -7.80 -12.07
N GLY A 39 18.18 -6.91 -12.90
CA GLY A 39 19.19 -7.24 -13.90
C GLY A 39 18.66 -7.89 -15.19
N SER A 40 17.33 -7.93 -15.38
CA SER A 40 16.70 -8.47 -16.58
C SER A 40 15.68 -7.46 -17.13
N ASP A 41 15.33 -7.60 -18.40
CA ASP A 41 14.26 -6.83 -19.02
C ASP A 41 12.94 -7.05 -18.27
N LEU A 42 12.06 -6.05 -18.30
CA LEU A 42 10.71 -6.20 -17.79
C LEU A 42 9.96 -7.31 -18.55
N LEU A 43 9.23 -8.14 -17.84
CA LEU A 43 8.28 -9.05 -18.48
C LEU A 43 7.12 -8.25 -19.11
N LEU A 44 6.50 -8.80 -20.17
CA LEU A 44 5.32 -8.20 -20.80
C LEU A 44 4.23 -7.85 -19.78
N LEU A 45 3.93 -8.77 -18.86
CA LEU A 45 2.92 -8.56 -17.83
C LEU A 45 3.31 -7.50 -16.79
N HIS A 46 4.59 -7.18 -16.68
CA HIS A 46 5.12 -6.15 -15.78
C HIS A 46 5.26 -4.79 -16.45
N GLY A 47 4.96 -4.68 -17.75
CA GLY A 47 4.89 -3.42 -18.47
C GLY A 47 6.02 -3.17 -19.48
N TYR A 48 6.70 -4.25 -19.96
CA TYR A 48 7.68 -4.13 -21.05
C TYR A 48 7.10 -3.32 -22.22
N PRO A 49 7.85 -2.42 -22.90
CA PRO A 49 9.27 -2.15 -22.65
C PRO A 49 9.53 -1.10 -21.58
N LEU A 50 8.53 -0.31 -21.18
CA LEU A 50 8.72 0.81 -20.28
C LEU A 50 7.51 1.01 -19.37
N ARG A 51 7.77 1.27 -18.10
CA ARG A 51 6.73 1.59 -17.14
C ARG A 51 7.14 2.75 -16.20
N LEU A 52 6.12 3.37 -15.60
CA LEU A 52 6.31 4.28 -14.47
C LEU A 52 6.32 3.51 -13.14
N ILE A 53 7.13 3.99 -12.20
CA ILE A 53 7.10 3.59 -10.79
C ILE A 53 7.05 4.87 -9.95
N PHE A 54 6.03 4.96 -9.09
CA PHE A 54 5.93 5.98 -8.05
C PHE A 54 5.88 5.28 -6.70
N GLY A 55 7.04 5.20 -6.05
CA GLY A 55 7.20 4.55 -4.76
C GLY A 55 6.31 5.19 -3.69
N GLY A 56 5.77 4.41 -2.74
CA GLY A 56 4.90 4.89 -1.66
C GLY A 56 3.49 5.31 -2.08
N TRP A 57 3.18 5.30 -3.38
CA TRP A 57 1.87 5.64 -3.94
C TRP A 57 1.10 4.41 -4.41
N PRO A 58 -0.24 4.49 -4.59
CA PRO A 58 -1.04 3.38 -5.09
C PRO A 58 -0.50 2.82 -6.42
N GLY A 59 -0.51 1.51 -6.57
CA GLY A 59 -0.02 0.85 -7.78
C GLY A 59 -0.66 1.34 -9.08
N SER A 60 -1.86 1.94 -9.01
CA SER A 60 -2.52 2.55 -10.16
C SER A 60 -1.79 3.76 -10.73
N THR A 61 -0.92 4.42 -9.97
CA THR A 61 -0.09 5.53 -10.45
C THR A 61 1.18 5.03 -11.14
N SER A 62 1.62 3.80 -10.87
CA SER A 62 2.78 3.15 -11.47
C SER A 62 2.40 2.44 -12.77
N GLY A 63 2.17 3.23 -13.83
CA GLY A 63 1.61 2.76 -15.10
C GLY A 63 2.52 1.85 -15.88
N LYS A 64 1.97 0.72 -16.37
CA LYS A 64 2.62 -0.23 -17.26
C LYS A 64 2.45 0.19 -18.74
N TRP A 65 3.29 -0.38 -19.61
CA TRP A 65 3.24 -0.16 -21.07
C TRP A 65 3.18 1.32 -21.42
N LEU A 66 4.07 2.11 -20.83
CA LEU A 66 4.05 3.56 -20.94
C LEU A 66 4.10 4.00 -22.42
N LYS A 67 3.09 4.76 -22.82
CA LYS A 67 2.97 5.33 -24.18
C LYS A 67 3.22 6.83 -24.18
N ARG A 68 2.71 7.54 -23.19
CA ARG A 68 2.79 9.00 -23.16
C ARG A 68 2.83 9.55 -21.73
N ILE A 69 3.71 10.52 -21.52
CA ILE A 69 3.69 11.42 -20.36
C ILE A 69 3.23 12.78 -20.84
N PHE A 70 2.34 13.39 -20.09
CA PHE A 70 1.80 14.71 -20.41
C PHE A 70 1.91 15.61 -19.18
N VAL A 71 2.72 16.69 -19.28
CA VAL A 71 2.85 17.69 -18.22
C VAL A 71 1.73 18.71 -18.40
N ARG A 72 1.00 19.02 -17.33
CA ARG A 72 -0.17 19.89 -17.33
C ARG A 72 -0.10 20.89 -16.19
N ASN A 73 -0.81 21.99 -16.33
CA ASN A 73 -1.01 22.97 -15.25
C ASN A 73 -2.20 22.61 -14.33
N ASP A 74 -3.01 21.63 -14.74
CA ASP A 74 -4.23 21.23 -14.05
C ASP A 74 -4.14 19.77 -13.59
N VAL A 75 -4.95 19.42 -12.59
CA VAL A 75 -5.15 18.02 -12.15
C VAL A 75 -5.64 17.20 -13.34
N HIS A 76 -5.07 16.01 -13.51
CA HIS A 76 -5.47 15.11 -14.58
C HIS A 76 -6.94 14.68 -14.43
N THR A 77 -7.71 14.83 -15.50
CA THR A 77 -9.14 14.52 -15.53
C THR A 77 -9.50 13.33 -16.44
N GLY A 78 -8.50 12.49 -16.77
CA GLY A 78 -8.71 11.30 -17.60
C GLY A 78 -9.44 10.18 -16.89
N HIS A 79 -9.59 9.06 -17.59
CA HIS A 79 -10.29 7.88 -17.08
C HIS A 79 -9.65 7.38 -15.77
N LYS A 80 -10.47 7.09 -14.76
CA LYS A 80 -10.07 6.72 -13.39
C LYS A 80 -9.47 7.84 -12.53
N MET A 81 -9.60 9.11 -12.98
CA MET A 81 -9.37 10.28 -12.13
C MET A 81 -10.66 11.05 -11.82
N ASN A 82 -11.72 10.79 -12.62
CA ASN A 82 -13.06 11.35 -12.42
C ASN A 82 -13.95 10.39 -11.62
N GLY A 83 -15.01 10.91 -11.03
CA GLY A 83 -15.94 10.15 -10.21
C GLY A 83 -15.29 9.64 -8.93
N TYR A 84 -15.75 8.47 -8.48
CA TYR A 84 -15.33 7.87 -7.21
C TYR A 84 -14.10 6.95 -7.30
N SER A 85 -13.55 6.73 -8.49
CA SER A 85 -12.44 5.78 -8.68
C SER A 85 -11.15 6.32 -8.08
N TYR A 86 -10.47 5.50 -7.27
CA TYR A 86 -9.21 5.85 -6.59
C TYR A 86 -9.32 7.12 -5.74
N LYS A 87 -10.48 7.31 -5.12
CA LYS A 87 -10.74 8.39 -4.16
C LYS A 87 -11.27 7.80 -2.85
N ILE A 88 -11.09 8.52 -1.78
CA ILE A 88 -11.64 8.24 -0.44
C ILE A 88 -12.36 9.49 0.05
N PRO A 89 -13.28 9.39 1.02
CA PRO A 89 -13.82 10.57 1.69
C PRO A 89 -12.68 11.45 2.22
N CYS A 90 -12.75 12.77 1.99
CA CYS A 90 -11.73 13.72 2.48
C CYS A 90 -11.72 13.79 4.01
N GLU A 91 -12.90 13.64 4.61
CA GLU A 91 -13.10 13.58 6.06
C GLU A 91 -13.65 12.22 6.44
N GLY A 92 -13.35 11.77 7.67
CA GLY A 92 -13.92 10.53 8.19
C GLY A 92 -15.44 10.62 8.32
N VAL A 93 -16.15 9.66 7.75
CA VAL A 93 -17.63 9.60 7.77
C VAL A 93 -18.11 8.31 8.45
N PRO A 94 -19.31 8.32 9.07
CA PRO A 94 -19.89 7.12 9.66
C PRO A 94 -20.12 6.00 8.63
N PRO A 95 -20.10 4.72 9.06
CA PRO A 95 -20.44 3.60 8.18
C PRO A 95 -21.79 3.74 7.50
N GLY A 96 -21.83 3.43 6.19
CA GLY A 96 -23.05 3.53 5.39
C GLY A 96 -23.39 4.92 4.88
N SER A 97 -22.57 5.93 5.16
CA SER A 97 -22.78 7.28 4.62
C SER A 97 -22.72 7.29 3.09
N ASP A 98 -23.62 8.05 2.49
CA ASP A 98 -23.54 8.45 1.08
C ASP A 98 -22.67 9.71 0.99
N VAL A 99 -21.56 9.63 0.24
CA VAL A 99 -20.58 10.71 0.14
C VAL A 99 -20.60 11.28 -1.27
N ALA A 100 -20.90 12.57 -1.41
CA ALA A 100 -20.92 13.23 -2.71
C ALA A 100 -19.51 13.28 -3.35
N GLU A 101 -19.43 13.28 -4.68
CA GLU A 101 -18.12 13.24 -5.40
C GLU A 101 -17.21 14.42 -5.01
N LYS A 102 -17.76 15.59 -4.76
CA LYS A 102 -17.01 16.79 -4.34
C LYS A 102 -16.30 16.63 -2.99
N ASP A 103 -16.80 15.72 -2.15
CA ASP A 103 -16.27 15.43 -0.81
C ASP A 103 -15.31 14.22 -0.81
N MET A 104 -14.93 13.74 -2.02
CA MET A 104 -14.00 12.64 -2.24
C MET A 104 -12.64 13.16 -2.68
N CYS A 105 -11.60 12.80 -1.94
CA CYS A 105 -10.21 13.15 -2.21
C CYS A 105 -9.49 12.09 -3.02
N ILE A 106 -8.62 12.53 -3.94
CA ILE A 106 -7.74 11.64 -4.69
C ILE A 106 -6.76 10.97 -3.73
N ILE A 107 -6.61 9.66 -3.89
CA ILE A 107 -5.61 8.91 -3.11
C ILE A 107 -4.23 9.26 -3.64
N GLU A 108 -3.38 9.74 -2.75
CA GLU A 108 -1.99 10.08 -3.01
C GLU A 108 -1.05 9.05 -2.38
N GLU A 109 -0.58 9.25 -1.17
CA GLU A 109 0.32 8.34 -0.48
C GLU A 109 -0.40 7.13 0.15
N MET A 110 0.32 6.01 0.27
CA MET A 110 -0.17 4.83 0.99
C MET A 110 -0.08 5.05 2.50
N PRO A 111 -1.09 4.64 3.28
CA PRO A 111 -1.03 4.75 4.74
C PRO A 111 -0.03 3.77 5.34
N VAL A 112 0.34 4.01 6.59
CA VAL A 112 1.13 3.05 7.39
C VAL A 112 0.38 1.73 7.48
N LYS A 113 1.05 0.64 7.11
CA LYS A 113 0.50 -0.71 7.18
C LYS A 113 1.58 -1.74 7.45
N SER A 114 1.17 -2.85 8.06
CA SER A 114 1.98 -4.06 8.19
C SER A 114 1.17 -5.30 7.83
N LEU A 115 1.88 -6.37 7.48
CA LEU A 115 1.35 -7.70 7.22
C LEU A 115 2.17 -8.72 7.99
N VAL A 116 1.51 -9.75 8.53
CA VAL A 116 2.14 -10.99 8.98
C VAL A 116 2.25 -11.92 7.77
N THR A 117 3.48 -12.35 7.44
CA THR A 117 3.72 -13.28 6.33
C THR A 117 4.05 -14.69 6.83
N PHE A 118 4.39 -14.82 8.10
CA PHE A 118 4.57 -16.08 8.82
C PHE A 118 4.26 -15.88 10.30
N PRO A 119 3.57 -16.82 10.94
CA PRO A 119 3.03 -18.09 10.41
C PRO A 119 1.82 -17.89 9.51
N ARG A 120 1.40 -18.95 8.82
CA ARG A 120 0.09 -19.01 8.15
C ARG A 120 -1.02 -19.17 9.18
N SER A 121 -2.18 -18.62 8.88
CA SER A 121 -3.39 -18.87 9.69
C SER A 121 -3.68 -20.37 9.81
N GLY A 122 -4.13 -20.79 10.99
CA GLY A 122 -4.46 -22.20 11.28
C GLY A 122 -3.24 -23.09 11.60
N VAL A 123 -2.04 -22.51 11.79
CA VAL A 123 -0.88 -23.30 12.23
C VAL A 123 -1.12 -23.87 13.62
N ILE A 124 -0.71 -25.12 13.84
CA ILE A 124 -0.63 -25.76 15.16
C ILE A 124 0.82 -25.68 15.61
N HIS A 125 1.06 -25.08 16.76
CA HIS A 125 2.39 -24.87 17.32
C HIS A 125 2.52 -25.48 18.72
N SER A 126 3.70 -25.98 19.04
CA SER A 126 4.00 -26.61 20.35
C SER A 126 4.32 -25.52 21.38
N LEU A 127 3.87 -25.70 22.64
CA LEU A 127 4.11 -24.72 23.71
C LEU A 127 5.55 -24.66 24.21
N ASP A 128 6.30 -25.73 24.01
CA ASP A 128 7.72 -25.84 24.45
C ASP A 128 8.70 -25.12 23.54
N LYS A 129 8.22 -24.49 22.49
CA LYS A 129 9.04 -23.75 21.50
C LYS A 129 8.47 -22.37 21.26
N ASP A 130 9.37 -21.45 21.05
CA ASP A 130 9.01 -20.11 20.56
C ASP A 130 8.56 -20.17 19.12
N LEU A 131 7.51 -19.41 18.80
CA LEU A 131 7.03 -19.24 17.43
C LEU A 131 7.71 -18.03 16.79
N GLU A 132 8.44 -18.25 15.69
CA GLU A 132 8.88 -17.14 14.85
C GLU A 132 7.66 -16.45 14.23
N VAL A 133 7.65 -15.14 14.27
CA VAL A 133 6.67 -14.30 13.57
C VAL A 133 7.42 -13.28 12.73
N ARG A 134 7.06 -13.16 11.46
CA ARG A 134 7.69 -12.20 10.56
C ARG A 134 6.72 -11.62 9.55
N GLY A 135 7.10 -10.50 8.99
CA GLY A 135 6.27 -9.83 8.00
C GLY A 135 6.94 -8.63 7.34
N HIS A 136 6.10 -7.85 6.72
CA HIS A 136 6.49 -6.63 6.02
C HIS A 136 5.71 -5.44 6.58
N ALA A 137 6.32 -4.25 6.53
CA ALA A 137 5.66 -3.00 6.90
C ALA A 137 6.10 -1.89 5.94
N TRP A 138 5.24 -0.92 5.71
CA TRP A 138 5.49 0.23 4.83
C TRP A 138 4.67 1.44 5.24
N ALA A 139 5.07 2.59 4.75
CA ALA A 139 4.32 3.83 4.74
C ALA A 139 4.49 4.49 3.37
N GLY A 140 3.70 5.49 3.07
CA GLY A 140 3.78 6.25 1.81
C GLY A 140 5.11 6.99 1.65
N ASP A 141 5.14 8.26 2.01
CA ASP A 141 6.35 9.09 1.91
C ASP A 141 7.17 9.10 3.21
N SER A 142 7.20 7.98 3.93
CA SER A 142 7.94 7.81 5.20
C SER A 142 8.41 6.37 5.35
N SER A 143 9.40 6.12 6.20
CA SER A 143 9.81 4.78 6.60
C SER A 143 9.23 4.39 7.95
N ILE A 144 9.13 3.08 8.20
CA ILE A 144 8.67 2.56 9.49
C ILE A 144 9.78 2.77 10.54
N SER A 145 9.38 3.24 11.72
CA SER A 145 10.28 3.46 12.87
C SER A 145 10.10 2.43 13.98
N LYS A 146 8.88 1.87 14.11
CA LYS A 146 8.55 0.90 15.16
C LYS A 146 7.59 -0.15 14.63
N MET A 147 7.78 -1.38 15.10
CA MET A 147 6.92 -2.50 14.81
C MET A 147 6.57 -3.24 16.08
N TYR A 148 5.31 -3.55 16.28
CA TYR A 148 4.80 -4.24 17.47
C TYR A 148 3.90 -5.40 17.10
N ILE A 149 3.90 -6.42 17.96
CA ILE A 149 3.05 -7.61 17.87
C ILE A 149 2.24 -7.76 19.15
N SER A 150 0.99 -8.15 19.03
CA SER A 150 0.12 -8.55 20.13
C SER A 150 -0.41 -9.96 19.90
N THR A 151 -0.60 -10.72 20.98
CA THR A 151 -1.24 -12.04 20.99
C THR A 151 -2.47 -12.09 21.91
N ASP A 152 -2.85 -10.95 22.45
CA ASP A 152 -3.93 -10.77 23.43
C ASP A 152 -4.95 -9.68 22.98
N PHE A 153 -5.23 -9.62 21.68
CA PHE A 153 -6.18 -8.67 21.07
C PHE A 153 -5.81 -7.20 21.33
N GLY A 154 -4.51 -6.90 21.34
CA GLY A 154 -4.00 -5.53 21.47
C GLY A 154 -3.95 -5.00 22.90
N GLN A 155 -4.12 -5.85 23.93
CA GLN A 155 -3.99 -5.43 25.34
C GLN A 155 -2.52 -5.15 25.67
N THR A 156 -1.61 -6.03 25.22
CA THR A 156 -0.16 -5.82 25.36
C THR A 156 0.54 -5.90 24.01
N TRP A 157 1.69 -5.24 23.91
CA TRP A 157 2.45 -5.14 22.66
C TRP A 157 3.93 -5.43 22.87
N ILE A 158 4.44 -6.40 22.15
CA ILE A 158 5.86 -6.79 22.12
C ILE A 158 6.52 -6.10 20.94
N ARG A 159 7.67 -5.47 21.17
CA ARG A 159 8.43 -4.83 20.10
C ARG A 159 9.10 -5.88 19.21
N ALA A 160 8.86 -5.83 17.91
CA ALA A 160 9.55 -6.65 16.93
C ALA A 160 10.84 -5.96 16.44
N LYS A 161 11.80 -6.75 15.99
CA LYS A 161 12.99 -6.28 15.28
C LYS A 161 12.55 -5.82 13.88
N LEU A 162 12.98 -4.64 13.51
CA LEU A 162 12.73 -4.04 12.20
C LEU A 162 14.06 -3.94 11.46
N ASP A 163 14.13 -4.45 10.25
CA ASP A 163 15.30 -4.33 9.40
C ASP A 163 15.34 -2.96 8.73
N SER A 164 16.52 -2.48 8.38
CA SER A 164 16.66 -1.25 7.62
C SER A 164 16.05 -1.40 6.23
N PRO A 165 15.30 -0.39 5.72
CA PRO A 165 14.77 -0.44 4.38
C PRO A 165 15.89 -0.29 3.34
N VAL A 166 15.72 -0.92 2.18
CA VAL A 166 16.65 -0.77 1.03
C VAL A 166 16.60 0.66 0.47
N ASN A 167 15.42 1.27 0.52
CA ASN A 167 15.15 2.67 0.22
C ASN A 167 13.88 3.12 0.98
N MET A 168 13.57 4.41 0.98
CA MET A 168 12.47 4.99 1.77
C MET A 168 11.10 4.38 1.46
N ASN A 169 10.85 3.99 0.21
CA ASN A 169 9.56 3.46 -0.25
C ASN A 169 9.52 1.93 -0.34
N ALA A 170 10.62 1.24 0.06
CA ALA A 170 10.65 -0.22 0.08
C ALA A 170 9.90 -0.77 1.30
N TRP A 171 9.35 -1.94 1.14
CA TRP A 171 8.82 -2.71 2.26
C TRP A 171 9.95 -3.06 3.23
N GLN A 172 9.75 -2.77 4.50
CA GLN A 172 10.69 -3.13 5.57
C GLN A 172 10.31 -4.49 6.14
N HIS A 173 11.28 -5.39 6.22
CA HIS A 173 11.10 -6.67 6.87
C HIS A 173 11.15 -6.48 8.38
N TRP A 174 10.35 -7.27 9.09
CA TRP A 174 10.38 -7.33 10.53
C TRP A 174 10.22 -8.78 11.01
N ASN A 175 10.76 -9.08 12.18
CA ASN A 175 10.63 -10.39 12.80
C ASN A 175 10.66 -10.27 14.33
N THR A 176 10.10 -11.29 14.98
CA THR A 176 10.16 -11.50 16.43
C THR A 176 9.94 -12.98 16.73
N SER A 177 10.19 -13.36 17.97
CA SER A 177 9.86 -14.67 18.52
C SER A 177 8.87 -14.48 19.66
N ILE A 178 7.85 -15.30 19.74
CA ILE A 178 6.81 -15.24 20.77
C ILE A 178 6.61 -16.59 21.43
N SER A 179 6.44 -16.56 22.76
CA SER A 179 6.08 -17.72 23.57
C SER A 179 4.62 -17.61 23.97
N PHE A 180 3.96 -18.75 24.18
CA PHE A 180 2.56 -18.79 24.62
C PHE A 180 2.47 -19.33 26.04
N PRO A 181 1.67 -18.71 26.94
CA PRO A 181 1.61 -19.13 28.36
C PRO A 181 0.84 -20.43 28.57
N GLN A 182 -0.05 -20.79 27.66
CA GLN A 182 -0.90 -21.98 27.79
C GLN A 182 -1.45 -22.42 26.43
N LYS A 183 -2.05 -23.62 26.38
CA LYS A 183 -2.78 -24.10 25.20
C LYS A 183 -4.01 -23.23 24.96
N GLY A 184 -4.26 -22.89 23.69
CA GLY A 184 -5.39 -22.06 23.32
C GLY A 184 -5.36 -21.63 21.85
N TYR A 185 -6.33 -20.82 21.49
CA TYR A 185 -6.39 -20.11 20.23
C TYR A 185 -5.80 -18.71 20.43
N TYR A 186 -4.92 -18.31 19.53
CA TYR A 186 -4.28 -17.00 19.57
C TYR A 186 -4.42 -16.32 18.23
N GLU A 187 -4.67 -15.02 18.27
CA GLU A 187 -4.54 -14.15 17.09
C GLU A 187 -3.25 -13.33 17.20
N ILE A 188 -2.49 -13.31 16.12
CA ILE A 188 -1.27 -12.51 16.04
C ILE A 188 -1.59 -11.22 15.29
N TRP A 189 -1.56 -10.13 16.01
CA TRP A 189 -1.77 -8.78 15.48
C TRP A 189 -0.46 -8.06 15.30
N ALA A 190 -0.34 -7.32 14.19
CA ALA A 190 0.85 -6.56 13.86
C ALA A 190 0.50 -5.08 13.72
N ARG A 191 1.32 -4.19 14.29
CA ARG A 191 1.10 -2.75 14.25
C ARG A 191 2.38 -2.00 13.98
N ALA A 192 2.42 -1.26 12.88
CA ALA A 192 3.52 -0.41 12.47
C ALA A 192 3.29 1.06 12.90
N THR A 193 4.39 1.76 13.17
CA THR A 193 4.43 3.22 13.34
C THR A 193 5.55 3.78 12.47
N ASP A 194 5.28 4.83 11.71
CA ASP A 194 6.27 5.49 10.86
C ASP A 194 7.14 6.51 11.61
N LYS A 195 8.08 7.14 10.92
CA LYS A 195 8.94 8.19 11.49
C LYS A 195 8.19 9.48 11.84
N ASN A 196 7.03 9.70 11.23
CA ASN A 196 6.16 10.84 11.52
C ASN A 196 5.19 10.55 12.68
N SER A 197 5.37 9.43 13.39
CA SER A 197 4.51 8.98 14.49
C SER A 197 3.08 8.61 14.08
N LYS A 198 2.79 8.47 12.79
CA LYS A 198 1.54 7.89 12.32
C LYS A 198 1.55 6.40 12.61
N THR A 199 0.52 5.89 13.26
CA THR A 199 0.42 4.49 13.67
C THR A 199 -0.72 3.80 12.92
N GLN A 200 -0.49 2.57 12.51
CA GLN A 200 -1.51 1.72 11.92
C GLN A 200 -2.67 1.54 12.90
N PRO A 201 -3.93 1.85 12.51
CA PRO A 201 -5.08 1.71 13.39
C PRO A 201 -5.44 0.23 13.60
N MET A 202 -6.09 -0.08 14.73
CA MET A 202 -6.62 -1.43 14.99
C MET A 202 -7.93 -1.68 14.25
N VAL A 203 -8.67 -0.61 13.97
CA VAL A 203 -9.91 -0.62 13.19
C VAL A 203 -9.86 0.54 12.20
N LEU A 204 -10.56 0.42 11.09
CA LEU A 204 -10.61 1.52 10.11
C LEU A 204 -11.16 2.80 10.76
N PRO A 205 -10.46 3.94 10.60
CA PRO A 205 -10.84 5.19 11.28
C PRO A 205 -12.11 5.84 10.71
N GLY A 206 -12.62 5.36 9.58
CA GLY A 206 -13.81 5.90 8.95
C GLY A 206 -14.37 4.98 7.87
N TRP A 207 -15.55 5.32 7.37
CA TRP A 207 -16.18 4.61 6.27
C TRP A 207 -15.51 4.92 4.93
N ASN A 208 -15.23 3.88 4.18
CA ASN A 208 -14.70 3.97 2.82
C ASN A 208 -15.54 3.11 1.88
N PRO A 209 -16.48 3.71 1.13
CA PRO A 209 -17.44 2.97 0.31
C PRO A 209 -16.81 2.18 -0.83
N ARG A 210 -15.53 2.43 -1.16
CA ARG A 210 -14.77 1.71 -2.19
C ARG A 210 -13.72 0.75 -1.64
N GLY A 211 -13.50 0.73 -0.33
CA GLY A 211 -12.55 -0.15 0.33
C GLY A 211 -11.08 0.13 0.05
N TYR A 212 -10.75 1.31 -0.48
CA TYR A 212 -9.36 1.69 -0.72
C TYR A 212 -8.60 1.97 0.59
N LEU A 213 -7.30 1.76 0.57
CA LEU A 213 -6.37 2.10 1.66
C LEU A 213 -6.70 1.47 3.01
N ASN A 214 -7.34 0.30 3.02
CA ASN A 214 -7.55 -0.44 4.26
C ASN A 214 -6.19 -0.77 4.88
N ASN A 215 -5.92 -0.18 6.05
CA ASN A 215 -4.66 -0.34 6.78
C ASN A 215 -4.85 -0.84 8.23
N ALA A 216 -6.06 -1.23 8.59
CA ALA A 216 -6.29 -1.92 9.86
C ALA A 216 -5.92 -3.40 9.75
#